data_2ebd1d437a741999644d64ccfdf8b2e7
#
_entry.id   2ebd1d437a741999644d64ccfdf8b2e7
#
_cell.length_a   1.000
_cell.length_b   1.000
_cell.length_c   1.000
_cell.angle_alpha   90.00
_cell.angle_beta   90.00
_cell.angle_gamma   90.00
#
_symmetry.space_group_name_H-M   'P 1'
#
loop_
_entity.id
_entity.type
_entity.pdbx_description
1 polymer ?
#
loop_
_entity_poly.entity_id
_entity_poly.type
_entity_poly.pdbx_seq_one_letter_code
_entity_poly.pdbx_strand_id
1 'polypeptide(L)'
;MSLGKIKNLLNKNNFDFYFMESVDSTMSEIKRLSVNRNICVMANEQKKGFGRRGTIWESPKNNVYISILSKNILPIENHFLNNAFITNMICNVIENICNIKTQIKWPNDILINKEKISGIISEIFNINNDKYINIGFGVNIVSSPKIENYPTTNINKYNKEIDNCNFVYQIMEEYFRNFNQLQNNNEKIMTEYKSRLLYLGSSINLKI
;
A
#
# COMPACT_ATOMS: atom_id res chain seq x y z
N MET A 1 -13.97 -10.20 -8.85
CA MET A 1 -14.54 -8.90 -8.36
C MET A 1 -14.51 -7.89 -9.50
N SER A 2 -15.31 -6.80 -9.49
CA SER A 2 -15.34 -5.80 -10.58
C SER A 2 -14.94 -4.41 -10.07
N LEU A 3 -14.39 -3.60 -10.99
CA LEU A 3 -14.08 -2.16 -10.71
C LEU A 3 -15.31 -1.39 -10.22
N GLY A 4 -16.52 -1.76 -10.67
CA GLY A 4 -17.76 -1.14 -10.20
C GLY A 4 -18.01 -1.33 -8.71
N LYS A 5 -17.68 -2.48 -8.13
CA LYS A 5 -17.80 -2.71 -6.68
C LYS A 5 -16.81 -1.89 -5.89
N ILE A 6 -15.57 -1.76 -6.38
CA ILE A 6 -14.55 -0.89 -5.77
C ILE A 6 -15.04 0.55 -5.78
N LYS A 7 -15.50 1.04 -6.94
CA LYS A 7 -16.03 2.40 -7.08
C LYS A 7 -17.19 2.68 -6.12
N ASN A 8 -18.12 1.76 -6.00
CA ASN A 8 -19.26 1.92 -5.10
C ASN A 8 -18.83 1.99 -3.63
N LEU A 9 -17.88 1.12 -3.23
CA LEU A 9 -17.33 1.13 -1.87
C LEU A 9 -16.63 2.46 -1.56
N LEU A 10 -15.79 2.95 -2.47
CA LEU A 10 -15.05 4.21 -2.34
C LEU A 10 -15.99 5.41 -2.28
N ASN A 11 -16.95 5.51 -3.22
CA ASN A 11 -17.92 6.60 -3.27
C ASN A 11 -18.78 6.66 -1.99
N LYS A 12 -19.20 5.50 -1.45
CA LYS A 12 -19.94 5.42 -0.18
C LYS A 12 -19.15 6.01 1.00
N ASN A 13 -17.82 5.99 0.92
CA ASN A 13 -16.91 6.51 1.94
C ASN A 13 -16.31 7.88 1.55
N ASN A 14 -16.93 8.61 0.63
CA ASN A 14 -16.51 9.94 0.17
C ASN A 14 -15.12 9.98 -0.48
N PHE A 15 -14.76 8.94 -1.23
CA PHE A 15 -13.58 8.90 -2.09
C PHE A 15 -13.98 8.92 -3.56
N ASP A 16 -13.38 9.80 -4.35
CA ASP A 16 -13.43 9.73 -5.79
C ASP A 16 -12.50 8.61 -6.27
N PHE A 17 -12.98 7.77 -7.21
CA PHE A 17 -12.19 6.65 -7.74
C PHE A 17 -11.85 6.83 -9.21
N TYR A 18 -10.57 6.71 -9.52
CA TYR A 18 -10.02 6.75 -10.87
C TYR A 18 -9.29 5.45 -11.18
N PHE A 19 -9.72 4.78 -12.25
CA PHE A 19 -9.01 3.63 -12.81
C PHE A 19 -8.36 3.99 -14.13
N MET A 20 -7.11 3.60 -14.32
CA MET A 20 -6.32 3.87 -15.52
C MET A 20 -5.69 2.57 -16.03
N GLU A 21 -5.81 2.29 -17.33
CA GLU A 21 -5.13 1.15 -17.94
C GLU A 21 -3.61 1.29 -17.87
N SER A 22 -3.10 2.51 -18.07
CA SER A 22 -1.68 2.82 -18.02
C SER A 22 -1.46 4.24 -17.54
N VAL A 23 -0.48 4.44 -16.69
CA VAL A 23 -0.11 5.75 -16.14
C VAL A 23 1.42 5.80 -15.93
N ASP A 24 2.00 6.97 -15.84
CA ASP A 24 3.40 7.08 -15.44
C ASP A 24 3.59 6.56 -14.01
N SER A 25 2.81 7.08 -13.06
CA SER A 25 2.76 6.61 -11.66
C SER A 25 1.46 7.05 -11.03
N THR A 26 0.82 6.18 -10.23
CA THR A 26 -0.40 6.52 -9.47
C THR A 26 -0.15 7.64 -8.48
N MET A 27 1.03 7.69 -7.87
CA MET A 27 1.45 8.78 -6.96
C MET A 27 1.56 10.12 -7.67
N SER A 28 2.11 10.13 -8.89
CA SER A 28 2.22 11.36 -9.70
C SER A 28 0.86 11.81 -10.23
N GLU A 29 -0.02 10.85 -10.53
CA GLU A 29 -1.37 11.15 -11.00
C GLU A 29 -2.22 11.81 -9.91
N ILE A 30 -2.10 11.40 -8.66
CA ILE A 30 -2.71 12.09 -7.50
C ILE A 30 -2.30 13.57 -7.49
N LYS A 31 -1.01 13.88 -7.69
CA LYS A 31 -0.52 15.26 -7.71
C LYS A 31 -1.11 16.06 -8.88
N ARG A 32 -1.27 15.42 -10.04
CA ARG A 32 -1.88 16.05 -11.22
C ARG A 32 -3.35 16.37 -11.02
N LEU A 33 -4.09 15.49 -10.33
CA LEU A 33 -5.49 15.71 -10.02
C LEU A 33 -5.71 16.83 -8.99
N SER A 34 -4.78 17.03 -8.05
CA SER A 34 -4.69 18.14 -7.06
C SER A 34 -6.01 18.75 -6.61
N VAL A 35 -6.93 17.93 -6.16
CA VAL A 35 -8.25 18.37 -5.70
C VAL A 35 -8.37 18.27 -4.18
N ASN A 36 -9.14 19.18 -3.58
CA ASN A 36 -9.40 19.22 -2.14
C ASN A 36 -10.46 18.15 -1.74
N ARG A 37 -10.16 16.89 -2.04
CA ARG A 37 -11.03 15.72 -1.75
C ARG A 37 -10.19 14.46 -1.52
N ASN A 38 -10.83 13.45 -0.93
CA ASN A 38 -10.23 12.12 -0.86
C ASN A 38 -10.31 11.44 -2.23
N ILE A 39 -9.20 10.89 -2.68
CA ILE A 39 -9.08 10.25 -4.00
C ILE A 39 -8.40 8.91 -3.86
N CYS A 40 -8.84 7.95 -4.63
CA CYS A 40 -8.14 6.70 -4.88
C CYS A 40 -7.86 6.55 -6.37
N VAL A 41 -6.59 6.45 -6.74
CA VAL A 41 -6.13 6.14 -8.09
C VAL A 41 -5.62 4.72 -8.13
N MET A 42 -6.15 3.91 -9.04
CA MET A 42 -5.68 2.56 -9.34
C MET A 42 -5.23 2.48 -10.79
N ALA A 43 -4.12 1.82 -11.07
CA ALA A 43 -3.65 1.57 -12.43
C ALA A 43 -3.42 0.07 -12.67
N ASN A 44 -3.65 -0.35 -13.94
CA ASN A 44 -3.33 -1.71 -14.36
C ASN A 44 -1.83 -1.89 -14.62
N GLU A 45 -1.14 -0.83 -15.06
CA GLU A 45 0.32 -0.78 -15.20
C GLU A 45 0.87 0.62 -14.90
N GLN A 46 2.14 0.70 -14.51
CA GLN A 46 2.84 1.98 -14.40
C GLN A 46 4.10 1.95 -15.29
N LYS A 47 4.32 3.03 -16.05
CA LYS A 47 5.51 3.17 -16.92
C LYS A 47 6.74 3.67 -16.18
N LYS A 48 6.53 4.45 -15.11
CA LYS A 48 7.56 5.08 -14.29
C LYS A 48 7.26 4.92 -12.81
N GLY A 49 6.83 3.69 -12.41
CA GLY A 49 6.62 3.35 -11.02
C GLY A 49 7.90 3.56 -10.20
N PHE A 50 7.76 4.14 -9.03
CA PHE A 50 8.92 4.41 -8.17
C PHE A 50 8.66 4.03 -6.71
N GLY A 51 9.75 3.71 -6.03
CA GLY A 51 9.81 3.48 -4.60
C GLY A 51 10.52 4.60 -3.86
N ARG A 52 10.98 4.33 -2.66
CA ARG A 52 11.73 5.29 -1.84
C ARG A 52 13.05 5.64 -2.50
N ARG A 53 13.48 6.91 -2.30
CA ARG A 53 14.74 7.46 -2.83
C ARG A 53 14.88 7.30 -4.36
N GLY A 54 13.74 7.28 -5.08
CA GLY A 54 13.73 7.18 -6.54
C GLY A 54 14.07 5.79 -7.11
N THR A 55 14.09 4.74 -6.29
CA THR A 55 14.27 3.38 -6.81
C THR A 55 13.12 3.00 -7.73
N ILE A 56 13.41 2.24 -8.80
CA ILE A 56 12.39 1.80 -9.75
C ILE A 56 11.49 0.76 -9.08
N TRP A 57 10.17 0.90 -9.27
CA TRP A 57 9.18 -0.11 -8.99
C TRP A 57 8.63 -0.65 -10.31
N GLU A 58 9.09 -1.83 -10.71
CA GLU A 58 8.58 -2.50 -11.91
C GLU A 58 7.09 -2.78 -11.77
N SER A 59 6.32 -2.37 -12.77
CA SER A 59 4.86 -2.33 -12.66
C SER A 59 4.17 -2.98 -13.88
N PRO A 60 4.39 -4.29 -14.14
CA PRO A 60 3.70 -5.00 -15.20
C PRO A 60 2.19 -5.10 -14.94
N LYS A 61 1.40 -5.35 -15.99
CA LYS A 61 -0.06 -5.47 -15.92
C LYS A 61 -0.53 -6.53 -14.92
N ASN A 62 -1.74 -6.34 -14.41
CA ASN A 62 -2.50 -7.25 -13.54
C ASN A 62 -1.95 -7.41 -12.11
N ASN A 63 -0.97 -6.63 -11.72
CA ASN A 63 -0.63 -6.43 -10.31
C ASN A 63 -1.46 -5.29 -9.71
N VAL A 64 -1.26 -4.96 -8.44
CA VAL A 64 -1.93 -3.84 -7.79
C VAL A 64 -1.01 -2.64 -7.69
N TYR A 65 -1.46 -1.50 -8.21
CA TYR A 65 -0.82 -0.19 -8.04
C TYR A 65 -1.88 0.80 -7.67
N ILE A 66 -1.80 1.30 -6.45
CA ILE A 66 -2.78 2.22 -5.89
C ILE A 66 -2.08 3.38 -5.22
N SER A 67 -2.71 4.53 -5.31
CA SER A 67 -2.42 5.69 -4.47
C SER A 67 -3.70 6.23 -3.86
N ILE A 68 -3.67 6.51 -2.56
CA ILE A 68 -4.78 7.04 -1.78
C ILE A 68 -4.39 8.42 -1.28
N LEU A 69 -5.12 9.45 -1.70
CA LEU A 69 -5.05 10.78 -1.15
C LEU A 69 -6.16 10.95 -0.13
N SER A 70 -5.81 11.33 1.08
CA SER A 70 -6.80 11.69 2.10
C SER A 70 -6.32 12.87 2.93
N LYS A 71 -7.26 13.63 3.52
CA LYS A 71 -6.91 14.66 4.49
C LYS A 71 -6.13 14.03 5.64
N ASN A 72 -4.96 14.59 5.95
CA ASN A 72 -4.15 14.08 7.07
C ASN A 72 -4.79 14.49 8.39
N ILE A 73 -5.19 13.49 9.17
CA ILE A 73 -5.85 13.67 10.47
C ILE A 73 -4.90 13.59 11.66
N LEU A 74 -3.62 13.26 11.40
CA LEU A 74 -2.60 13.10 12.43
C LEU A 74 -1.66 14.32 12.48
N PRO A 75 -1.08 14.63 13.65
CA PRO A 75 0.08 15.51 13.73
C PRO A 75 1.20 15.04 12.80
N ILE A 76 1.97 16.00 12.24
CA ILE A 76 2.97 15.67 11.20
C ILE A 76 4.09 14.78 11.73
N GLU A 77 4.44 14.90 13.00
CA GLU A 77 5.40 14.06 13.73
C GLU A 77 4.94 12.59 13.79
N ASN A 78 3.66 12.36 13.71
CA ASN A 78 3.03 11.04 13.76
C ASN A 78 2.70 10.47 12.36
N HIS A 79 3.16 11.09 11.27
CA HIS A 79 2.82 10.68 9.90
C HIS A 79 3.16 9.22 9.61
N PHE A 80 4.17 8.64 10.27
CA PHE A 80 4.55 7.24 10.11
C PHE A 80 3.42 6.28 10.51
N LEU A 81 2.51 6.68 11.41
CA LEU A 81 1.34 5.87 11.77
C LEU A 81 0.44 5.57 10.58
N ASN A 82 0.32 6.50 9.62
CA ASN A 82 -0.42 6.24 8.39
C ASN A 82 0.21 5.10 7.59
N ASN A 83 1.56 5.08 7.49
CA ASN A 83 2.27 3.99 6.82
C ASN A 83 2.11 2.67 7.57
N ALA A 84 2.27 2.68 8.90
CA ALA A 84 2.10 1.48 9.71
C ALA A 84 0.68 0.93 9.60
N PHE A 85 -0.34 1.80 9.60
CA PHE A 85 -1.73 1.43 9.43
C PHE A 85 -1.97 0.73 8.08
N ILE A 86 -1.61 1.36 6.96
CA ILE A 86 -1.76 0.75 5.62
C ILE A 86 -0.95 -0.55 5.51
N THR A 87 0.25 -0.58 6.06
CA THR A 87 1.08 -1.80 6.06
C THR A 87 0.39 -2.95 6.78
N ASN A 88 -0.20 -2.70 7.96
CA ASN A 88 -0.97 -3.70 8.69
C ASN A 88 -2.17 -4.19 7.89
N MET A 89 -2.93 -3.29 7.25
CA MET A 89 -4.08 -3.68 6.40
C MET A 89 -3.65 -4.60 5.26
N ILE A 90 -2.57 -4.24 4.56
CA ILE A 90 -2.04 -5.08 3.47
C ILE A 90 -1.57 -6.44 4.02
N CYS A 91 -0.86 -6.46 5.15
CA CYS A 91 -0.44 -7.69 5.82
C CYS A 91 -1.65 -8.58 6.16
N ASN A 92 -2.68 -8.02 6.79
CA ASN A 92 -3.88 -8.75 7.20
C ASN A 92 -4.58 -9.39 6.00
N VAL A 93 -4.75 -8.64 4.90
CA VAL A 93 -5.37 -9.16 3.69
C VAL A 93 -4.52 -10.26 3.04
N ILE A 94 -3.20 -10.07 2.96
CA ILE A 94 -2.28 -11.11 2.42
C ILE A 94 -2.34 -12.38 3.28
N GLU A 95 -2.27 -12.24 4.61
CA GLU A 95 -2.31 -13.37 5.54
C GLU A 95 -3.62 -14.15 5.42
N ASN A 96 -4.75 -13.44 5.30
CA ASN A 96 -6.07 -14.07 5.11
C ASN A 96 -6.20 -14.79 3.77
N ILE A 97 -5.69 -14.20 2.69
CA ILE A 97 -5.77 -14.75 1.33
C ILE A 97 -4.84 -15.94 1.14
N CYS A 98 -3.60 -15.82 1.62
CA CYS A 98 -2.55 -16.80 1.38
C CYS A 98 -2.43 -17.85 2.49
N ASN A 99 -3.06 -17.62 3.64
CA ASN A 99 -2.89 -18.42 4.87
C ASN A 99 -1.41 -18.57 5.29
N ILE A 100 -0.64 -17.48 5.14
CA ILE A 100 0.81 -17.43 5.44
C ILE A 100 1.11 -16.13 6.17
N LYS A 101 1.95 -16.19 7.22
CA LYS A 101 2.40 -15.01 7.94
C LYS A 101 3.27 -14.10 7.08
N THR A 102 3.01 -12.82 7.20
CA THR A 102 3.84 -11.77 6.59
C THR A 102 4.92 -11.29 7.56
N GLN A 103 5.96 -10.71 6.99
CA GLN A 103 7.04 -10.04 7.72
C GLN A 103 7.20 -8.63 7.16
N ILE A 104 7.65 -7.70 7.98
CA ILE A 104 7.93 -6.33 7.54
C ILE A 104 9.44 -6.08 7.60
N LYS A 105 10.04 -5.79 6.45
CA LYS A 105 11.37 -5.19 6.40
C LYS A 105 11.22 -3.68 6.52
N TRP A 106 11.63 -3.17 7.67
CA TRP A 106 11.51 -1.74 7.98
C TRP A 106 12.13 -0.86 6.87
N PRO A 107 11.51 0.25 6.53
CA PRO A 107 10.25 0.78 7.09
C PRO A 107 9.00 0.47 6.26
N ASN A 108 9.10 -0.20 5.09
CA ASN A 108 8.04 -0.11 4.09
C ASN A 108 7.88 -1.32 3.16
N ASP A 109 8.61 -2.40 3.37
CA ASP A 109 8.53 -3.58 2.53
C ASP A 109 7.83 -4.72 3.27
N ILE A 110 6.83 -5.33 2.62
CA ILE A 110 6.17 -6.53 3.12
C ILE A 110 6.76 -7.75 2.42
N LEU A 111 7.05 -8.77 3.22
CA LEU A 111 7.64 -10.02 2.75
C LEU A 111 6.79 -11.22 3.14
N ILE A 112 6.87 -12.27 2.32
CA ILE A 112 6.48 -13.65 2.63
C ILE A 112 7.73 -14.51 2.49
N ASN A 113 8.08 -15.29 3.50
CA ASN A 113 9.26 -16.17 3.48
C ASN A 113 10.56 -15.43 3.06
N LYS A 114 10.73 -14.17 3.52
CA LYS A 114 11.84 -13.27 3.16
C LYS A 114 11.86 -12.80 1.70
N GLU A 115 10.84 -13.13 0.90
CA GLU A 115 10.67 -12.64 -0.48
C GLU A 115 9.71 -11.44 -0.49
N LYS A 116 10.10 -10.32 -1.12
CA LYS A 116 9.28 -9.10 -1.16
C LYS A 116 8.04 -9.28 -2.03
N ILE A 117 6.88 -8.94 -1.47
CA ILE A 117 5.59 -8.99 -2.15
C ILE A 117 4.95 -7.62 -2.34
N SER A 118 5.26 -6.67 -1.45
CA SER A 118 4.68 -5.32 -1.48
C SER A 118 5.67 -4.27 -1.01
N GLY A 119 5.46 -3.03 -1.44
CA GLY A 119 6.17 -1.85 -0.96
C GLY A 119 5.22 -0.67 -0.85
N ILE A 120 5.40 0.15 0.18
CA ILE A 120 4.56 1.30 0.52
C ILE A 120 5.41 2.56 0.54
N ILE A 121 4.91 3.65 -0.02
CA ILE A 121 5.51 4.99 0.09
C ILE A 121 4.45 6.00 0.47
N SER A 122 4.84 7.07 1.15
CA SER A 122 3.92 8.17 1.46
C SER A 122 4.60 9.52 1.32
N GLU A 123 3.80 10.51 0.99
CA GLU A 123 4.18 11.91 0.92
C GLU A 123 3.09 12.76 1.58
N ILE A 124 3.48 13.81 2.28
CA ILE A 124 2.55 14.81 2.80
C ILE A 124 2.73 16.09 2.00
N PHE A 125 1.65 16.69 1.60
CA PHE A 125 1.65 17.99 0.93
C PHE A 125 0.43 18.82 1.29
N ASN A 126 0.51 20.12 1.03
CA ASN A 126 -0.56 21.05 1.29
C ASN A 126 -1.42 21.22 0.03
N ILE A 127 -2.74 21.17 0.22
CA ILE A 127 -3.72 21.59 -0.79
C ILE A 127 -4.55 22.68 -0.12
N ASN A 128 -4.46 23.90 -0.64
CA ASN A 128 -4.95 25.09 0.04
C ASN A 128 -4.31 25.17 1.45
N ASN A 129 -5.04 25.32 2.49
CA ASN A 129 -4.50 25.39 3.86
C ASN A 129 -4.56 24.03 4.61
N ASP A 130 -5.00 22.97 3.96
CA ASP A 130 -5.13 21.64 4.54
C ASP A 130 -3.94 20.75 4.19
N LYS A 131 -3.54 19.91 5.15
CA LYS A 131 -2.53 18.86 4.94
C LYS A 131 -3.19 17.60 4.43
N TYR A 132 -2.66 17.06 3.34
CA TYR A 132 -3.07 15.79 2.76
C TYR A 132 -1.92 14.80 2.79
N ILE A 133 -2.26 13.53 2.99
CA ILE A 133 -1.33 12.43 2.83
C ILE A 133 -1.67 11.66 1.56
N ASN A 134 -0.67 11.43 0.73
CA ASN A 134 -0.72 10.56 -0.44
C ASN A 134 0.06 9.29 -0.12
N ILE A 135 -0.63 8.16 -0.02
CA ILE A 135 -0.03 6.85 0.26
C ILE A 135 -0.15 6.00 -0.99
N GLY A 136 1.00 5.64 -1.57
CA GLY A 136 1.08 4.71 -2.68
C GLY A 136 1.58 3.35 -2.23
N PHE A 137 1.00 2.29 -2.78
CA PHE A 137 1.50 0.94 -2.60
C PHE A 137 1.37 0.09 -3.85
N GLY A 138 2.35 -0.79 -4.02
CA GLY A 138 2.36 -1.81 -5.03
C GLY A 138 2.31 -3.19 -4.40
N VAL A 139 1.50 -4.11 -4.96
CA VAL A 139 1.45 -5.51 -4.53
C VAL A 139 1.58 -6.42 -5.74
N ASN A 140 2.50 -7.35 -5.68
CA ASN A 140 2.69 -8.37 -6.69
C ASN A 140 1.57 -9.41 -6.59
N ILE A 141 0.64 -9.43 -7.54
CA ILE A 141 -0.47 -10.39 -7.60
C ILE A 141 -0.13 -11.56 -8.51
N VAL A 142 0.04 -11.29 -9.82
CA VAL A 142 0.25 -12.35 -10.84
C VAL A 142 1.72 -12.58 -11.15
N SER A 143 2.56 -11.58 -10.99
CA SER A 143 3.99 -11.64 -11.30
C SER A 143 4.81 -10.82 -10.33
N SER A 144 6.08 -11.13 -10.25
CA SER A 144 7.07 -10.38 -9.47
C SER A 144 8.34 -10.17 -10.28
N PRO A 145 9.02 -9.01 -10.15
CA PRO A 145 10.27 -8.76 -10.87
C PRO A 145 11.37 -9.71 -10.37
N LYS A 146 12.30 -10.06 -11.27
CA LYS A 146 13.54 -10.74 -10.90
C LYS A 146 14.59 -9.69 -10.57
N ILE A 147 14.86 -9.48 -9.29
CA ILE A 147 15.86 -8.52 -8.82
C ILE A 147 17.05 -9.29 -8.26
N GLU A 148 18.24 -9.01 -8.79
CA GLU A 148 19.48 -9.59 -8.29
C GLU A 148 19.67 -9.25 -6.81
N ASN A 149 19.98 -10.26 -5.99
CA ASN A 149 20.22 -10.14 -4.54
C ASN A 149 19.01 -9.63 -3.71
N TYR A 150 17.83 -9.56 -4.29
CA TYR A 150 16.61 -9.15 -3.57
C TYR A 150 15.41 -10.01 -3.99
N PRO A 151 15.18 -11.15 -3.34
CA PRO A 151 14.14 -12.08 -3.76
C PRO A 151 12.74 -11.46 -3.65
N THR A 152 11.91 -11.75 -4.64
CA THR A 152 10.53 -11.26 -4.74
C THR A 152 9.56 -12.41 -4.98
N THR A 153 8.30 -12.21 -4.57
CA THR A 153 7.23 -13.19 -4.73
C THR A 153 5.92 -12.49 -5.12
N ASN A 154 4.88 -13.26 -5.41
CA ASN A 154 3.56 -12.78 -5.76
C ASN A 154 2.45 -13.64 -5.12
N ILE A 155 1.23 -13.08 -5.04
CA ILE A 155 0.06 -13.74 -4.43
C ILE A 155 -0.26 -15.05 -5.12
N ASN A 156 -0.23 -15.09 -6.47
CA ASN A 156 -0.64 -16.27 -7.24
C ASN A 156 0.25 -17.50 -7.04
N LYS A 157 1.45 -17.32 -6.46
CA LYS A 157 2.27 -18.45 -5.98
C LYS A 157 1.59 -19.23 -4.84
N TYR A 158 0.72 -18.56 -4.08
CA TYR A 158 0.05 -19.09 -2.88
C TYR A 158 -1.45 -19.30 -3.09
N ASN A 159 -2.11 -18.39 -3.81
CA ASN A 159 -3.54 -18.45 -4.12
C ASN A 159 -3.81 -17.89 -5.53
N LYS A 160 -4.12 -18.77 -6.48
CA LYS A 160 -4.32 -18.42 -7.89
C LYS A 160 -5.69 -17.81 -8.20
N GLU A 161 -6.63 -17.86 -7.27
CA GLU A 161 -8.00 -17.37 -7.48
C GLU A 161 -8.16 -15.87 -7.27
N ILE A 162 -7.13 -15.22 -6.74
CA ILE A 162 -7.16 -13.80 -6.43
C ILE A 162 -6.71 -12.97 -7.62
N ASP A 163 -7.60 -12.11 -8.09
CA ASP A 163 -7.30 -11.04 -9.03
C ASP A 163 -7.01 -9.70 -8.31
N ASN A 164 -6.48 -8.73 -9.05
CA ASN A 164 -6.14 -7.42 -8.52
C ASN A 164 -7.37 -6.66 -7.98
N CYS A 165 -8.54 -6.76 -8.63
CA CYS A 165 -9.76 -6.10 -8.17
C CYS A 165 -10.28 -6.69 -6.85
N ASN A 166 -10.22 -8.02 -6.70
CA ASN A 166 -10.61 -8.67 -5.45
C ASN A 166 -9.71 -8.25 -4.30
N PHE A 167 -8.40 -8.24 -4.52
CA PHE A 167 -7.42 -7.82 -3.54
C PHE A 167 -7.64 -6.36 -3.10
N VAL A 168 -7.81 -5.45 -4.08
CA VAL A 168 -8.06 -4.03 -3.80
C VAL A 168 -9.35 -3.82 -3.03
N TYR A 169 -10.42 -4.53 -3.39
CA TYR A 169 -11.69 -4.45 -2.68
C TYR A 169 -11.52 -4.81 -1.19
N GLN A 170 -10.83 -5.93 -0.90
CA GLN A 170 -10.57 -6.36 0.48
C GLN A 170 -9.71 -5.36 1.26
N ILE A 171 -8.67 -4.78 0.63
CA ILE A 171 -7.85 -3.72 1.25
C ILE A 171 -8.71 -2.50 1.60
N MET A 172 -9.57 -2.05 0.69
CA MET A 172 -10.40 -0.86 0.93
C MET A 172 -11.48 -1.13 1.97
N GLU A 173 -12.06 -2.33 2.03
CA GLU A 173 -12.97 -2.71 3.13
C GLU A 173 -12.24 -2.69 4.48
N GLU A 174 -11.05 -3.27 4.55
CA GLU A 174 -10.25 -3.29 5.77
C GLU A 174 -9.83 -1.86 6.18
N TYR A 175 -9.45 -1.02 5.22
CA TYR A 175 -9.13 0.39 5.43
C TYR A 175 -10.30 1.13 6.09
N PHE A 176 -11.49 1.09 5.50
CA PHE A 176 -12.63 1.83 6.04
C PHE A 176 -13.14 1.28 7.36
N ARG A 177 -13.10 -0.04 7.54
CA ARG A 177 -13.49 -0.69 8.81
C ARG A 177 -12.61 -0.23 9.97
N ASN A 178 -11.34 0.00 9.72
CA ASN A 178 -10.35 0.29 10.76
C ASN A 178 -9.89 1.76 10.81
N PHE A 179 -10.39 2.62 9.92
CA PHE A 179 -9.90 4.01 9.80
C PHE A 179 -9.92 4.79 11.11
N ASN A 180 -10.95 4.58 11.96
CA ASN A 180 -11.05 5.24 13.26
C ASN A 180 -9.90 4.87 14.23
N GLN A 181 -9.19 3.78 13.99
CA GLN A 181 -8.02 3.41 14.81
C GLN A 181 -6.88 4.42 14.67
N LEU A 182 -6.75 5.09 13.53
CA LEU A 182 -5.74 6.14 13.34
C LEU A 182 -5.89 7.30 14.33
N GLN A 183 -7.10 7.61 14.78
CA GLN A 183 -7.33 8.68 15.74
C GLN A 183 -7.30 8.19 17.19
N ASN A 184 -7.76 6.97 17.43
CA ASN A 184 -8.12 6.53 18.77
C ASN A 184 -7.22 5.41 19.32
N ASN A 185 -6.37 4.78 18.50
CA ASN A 185 -5.61 3.60 18.93
C ASN A 185 -4.23 3.48 18.26
N ASN A 186 -3.43 4.52 18.37
CA ASN A 186 -2.09 4.57 17.78
C ASN A 186 -1.16 3.49 18.32
N GLU A 187 -1.29 3.15 19.60
CA GLU A 187 -0.49 2.12 20.26
C GLU A 187 -0.77 0.74 19.65
N LYS A 188 -2.04 0.41 19.40
CA LYS A 188 -2.41 -0.86 18.76
C LYS A 188 -1.82 -0.98 17.36
N ILE A 189 -1.90 0.09 16.55
CA ILE A 189 -1.32 0.12 15.20
C ILE A 189 0.17 -0.17 15.27
N MET A 190 0.90 0.49 16.17
CA MET A 190 2.34 0.31 16.31
C MET A 190 2.72 -1.05 16.88
N THR A 191 1.94 -1.59 17.80
CA THR A 191 2.16 -2.93 18.38
C THR A 191 2.01 -3.99 17.30
N GLU A 192 0.94 -3.91 16.50
CA GLU A 192 0.71 -4.83 15.39
C GLU A 192 1.81 -4.72 14.32
N TYR A 193 2.21 -3.50 13.94
CA TYR A 193 3.32 -3.28 13.01
C TYR A 193 4.63 -3.86 13.53
N LYS A 194 4.97 -3.58 14.81
CA LYS A 194 6.20 -4.08 15.45
C LYS A 194 6.23 -5.61 15.55
N SER A 195 5.10 -6.25 15.77
CA SER A 195 5.02 -7.73 15.87
C SER A 195 5.44 -8.45 14.58
N ARG A 196 5.38 -7.77 13.43
CA ARG A 196 5.77 -8.30 12.12
C ARG A 196 7.17 -7.89 11.69
N LEU A 197 7.85 -7.01 12.43
CA LEU A 197 9.17 -6.51 12.03
C LEU A 197 10.20 -7.63 11.96
N LEU A 198 10.82 -7.74 10.80
CA LEU A 198 11.97 -8.61 10.61
C LEU A 198 13.16 -8.06 11.41
N TYR A 199 13.84 -8.94 12.16
CA TYR A 199 15.02 -8.60 12.97
C TYR A 199 14.79 -7.68 14.17
N LEU A 200 13.56 -7.42 14.60
CA LEU A 200 13.32 -6.70 15.84
C LEU A 200 13.93 -7.45 17.03
N GLY A 201 14.78 -6.79 17.80
CA GLY A 201 15.49 -7.39 18.93
C GLY A 201 16.64 -8.35 18.55
N SER A 202 17.00 -8.42 17.27
CA SER A 202 18.12 -9.25 16.80
C SER A 202 19.37 -8.41 16.53
N SER A 203 20.55 -8.99 16.76
CA SER A 203 21.82 -8.39 16.28
C SER A 203 21.93 -8.57 14.77
N ILE A 204 22.27 -7.51 14.05
CA ILE A 204 22.48 -7.53 12.61
C ILE A 204 23.88 -7.02 12.26
N ASN A 205 24.52 -7.62 11.27
CA ASN A 205 25.76 -7.11 10.70
C ASN A 205 25.43 -6.15 9.56
N LEU A 206 25.86 -4.89 9.69
CA LEU A 206 25.77 -3.92 8.60
C LEU A 206 27.03 -4.05 7.74
N LYS A 207 26.87 -4.35 6.45
CA LYS A 207 27.94 -4.10 5.47
C LYS A 207 27.85 -2.62 5.10
N ILE A 208 28.86 -1.87 5.46
CA ILE A 208 29.09 -0.47 5.07
C ILE A 208 29.73 -0.46 3.69
#